data_8fd1518691bb47d5989eef52cefaf42b
#
_entry.id   8fd1518691bb47d5989eef52cefaf42b
#
_cell.length_a   1.000
_cell.length_b   1.000
_cell.length_c   1.000
_cell.angle_alpha   90.00
_cell.angle_beta   90.00
_cell.angle_gamma   90.00
#
_symmetry.space_group_name_H-M   'P 1'
#
loop_
_entity.id
_entity.type
_entity.pdbx_description
1 polymer ?
#
loop_
_entity_poly.entity_id
_entity_poly.type
_entity_poly.pdbx_seq_one_letter_code
_entity_poly.pdbx_strand_id
1 'polypeptide(L)' 'MTKTQEWITENFEYLVYKYVGKYIGVVDEEVVSVALSAKEVLEIAQKAGKQEETVSILKVPTEEELICVL' A
#
# COMPACT_ATOMS: atom_id res chain seq x y z
N MET A 1 -5.09 10.60 13.28
CA MET A 1 -4.76 9.80 12.09
C MET A 1 -5.48 10.36 10.88
N THR A 2 -4.90 10.19 9.71
CA THR A 2 -5.55 10.57 8.46
C THR A 2 -6.58 9.50 8.04
N LYS A 3 -7.52 9.88 7.17
CA LYS A 3 -8.48 8.91 6.64
C LYS A 3 -7.79 7.75 5.94
N THR A 4 -6.69 8.02 5.24
CA THR A 4 -5.92 6.99 4.55
C THR A 4 -5.37 5.95 5.51
N GLN A 5 -4.82 6.39 6.64
CA GLN A 5 -4.29 5.48 7.64
C GLN A 5 -5.37 4.65 8.31
N GLU A 6 -6.51 5.27 8.58
CA GLU A 6 -7.65 4.56 9.15
C GLU A 6 -8.16 3.49 8.19
N TRP A 7 -8.26 3.84 6.92
CA TRP A 7 -8.70 2.91 5.89
C TRP A 7 -7.73 1.72 5.77
N ILE A 8 -6.42 2.00 5.77
CA ILE A 8 -5.41 0.94 5.72
C ILE A 8 -5.55 0.00 6.91
N THR A 9 -5.73 0.56 8.11
CA THR A 9 -5.87 -0.24 9.33
C THR A 9 -7.12 -1.12 9.28
N GLU A 10 -8.25 -0.57 8.85
CA GLU A 10 -9.51 -1.30 8.76
C GLU A 10 -9.48 -2.40 7.71
N ASN A 11 -8.72 -2.20 6.64
CA ASN A 11 -8.66 -3.14 5.52
C ASN A 11 -7.35 -3.93 5.48
N PHE A 12 -6.56 -3.89 6.55
CA PHE A 12 -5.23 -4.48 6.57
C PHE A 12 -5.21 -5.95 6.20
N GLU A 13 -6.12 -6.75 6.78
CA GLU A 13 -6.18 -8.18 6.49
C GLU A 13 -6.49 -8.44 5.00
N TYR A 14 -7.40 -7.68 4.44
CA TYR A 14 -7.75 -7.76 3.04
C TYR A 14 -6.57 -7.40 2.16
N LEU A 15 -5.86 -6.32 2.52
CA LEU A 15 -4.70 -5.86 1.76
C LEU A 15 -3.57 -6.88 1.81
N VAL A 16 -3.33 -7.48 2.98
CA VAL A 16 -2.32 -8.52 3.12
C VAL A 16 -2.66 -9.72 2.25
N TYR A 17 -3.91 -10.13 2.27
CA TYR A 17 -4.36 -11.27 1.48
C TYR A 17 -4.21 -11.02 -0.03
N LYS A 18 -4.60 -9.84 -0.48
CA LYS A 18 -4.64 -9.53 -1.91
C LYS A 18 -3.28 -9.15 -2.49
N TYR A 19 -2.45 -8.45 -1.71
CA TYR A 19 -1.19 -7.87 -2.20
C TYR A 19 0.04 -8.41 -1.48
N VAL A 20 0.00 -9.67 -1.07
CA VAL A 20 1.08 -10.29 -0.31
C VAL A 20 2.45 -10.03 -0.94
N GLY A 21 3.38 -9.50 -0.14
CA GLY A 21 4.76 -9.27 -0.57
C GLY A 21 4.98 -8.13 -1.54
N LYS A 22 3.95 -7.31 -1.79
CA LYS A 22 4.06 -6.19 -2.73
C LYS A 22 3.98 -4.86 -2.02
N TYR A 23 4.40 -3.81 -2.71
CA TYR A 23 4.20 -2.44 -2.27
C TYR A 23 2.93 -1.89 -2.92
N ILE A 24 2.15 -1.13 -2.17
CA ILE A 24 0.95 -0.49 -2.70
C ILE A 24 0.97 1.00 -2.39
N GLY A 25 0.36 1.78 -3.28
CA GLY A 25 0.14 3.20 -3.07
C GLY A 25 -1.35 3.44 -2.84
N VAL A 26 -1.68 4.16 -1.77
CA VAL A 26 -3.06 4.41 -1.38
C VAL A 26 -3.32 5.92 -1.36
N VAL A 27 -4.43 6.34 -1.97
CA VAL A 27 -4.89 7.72 -1.96
C VAL A 27 -6.39 7.71 -1.72
N ASP A 28 -6.84 8.48 -0.72
CA ASP A 28 -8.26 8.66 -0.44
C ASP A 28 -9.06 7.35 -0.39
N GLU A 29 -8.60 6.43 0.45
CA GLU A 29 -9.30 5.15 0.68
C GLU A 29 -9.32 4.24 -0.56
N GLU A 30 -8.33 4.41 -1.45
CA GLU A 30 -8.27 3.62 -2.67
C GLU A 30 -6.83 3.23 -2.99
N VAL A 31 -6.62 1.98 -3.42
CA VAL A 31 -5.33 1.53 -3.90
C VAL A 31 -5.17 2.01 -5.33
N VAL A 32 -4.20 2.91 -5.56
CA VAL A 32 -4.00 3.50 -6.88
C VAL A 32 -2.82 2.89 -7.64
N SER A 33 -1.96 2.18 -6.95
CA SER A 33 -0.81 1.54 -7.60
C SER A 33 -0.33 0.33 -6.81
N VAL A 34 0.24 -0.63 -7.51
CA VAL A 34 0.81 -1.86 -6.92
C VAL A 34 2.08 -2.18 -7.69
N ALA A 35 3.17 -2.44 -6.99
CA ALA A 35 4.44 -2.79 -7.63
C ALA A 35 5.33 -3.55 -6.64
N LEU A 36 6.50 -3.95 -7.10
CA LEU A 36 7.45 -4.69 -6.28
C LEU A 36 8.42 -3.78 -5.51
N SER A 37 8.36 -2.48 -5.75
CA SER A 37 9.19 -1.52 -5.02
C SER A 37 8.43 -0.21 -4.82
N ALA A 38 8.84 0.55 -3.79
CA ALA A 38 8.23 1.84 -3.49
C ALA A 38 8.39 2.82 -4.65
N LYS A 39 9.55 2.81 -5.30
CA LYS A 39 9.82 3.69 -6.43
C LYS A 39 8.85 3.43 -7.57
N GLU A 40 8.64 2.16 -7.91
CA GLU A 40 7.69 1.81 -8.96
C GLU A 40 6.27 2.20 -8.62
N VAL A 41 5.89 2.04 -7.35
CA VAL A 41 4.56 2.46 -6.88
C VAL A 41 4.36 3.95 -7.12
N LEU A 42 5.36 4.77 -6.78
CA LEU A 42 5.27 6.21 -7.01
C LEU A 42 5.19 6.54 -8.49
N GLU A 43 6.00 5.87 -9.32
CA GLU A 43 5.97 6.12 -10.76
C GLU A 43 4.61 5.82 -11.36
N ILE A 44 4.00 4.71 -10.98
CA ILE A 44 2.67 4.33 -11.45
C ILE A 44 1.63 5.36 -10.99
N ALA A 45 1.70 5.76 -9.72
CA ALA A 45 0.76 6.75 -9.19
C ALA A 45 0.89 8.10 -9.90
N GLN A 46 2.12 8.53 -10.19
CA GLN A 46 2.34 9.78 -10.91
C GLN A 46 1.79 9.72 -12.34
N LYS A 47 1.97 8.58 -13.02
CA LYS A 47 1.40 8.38 -14.35
C LYS A 47 -0.13 8.41 -14.33
N ALA A 48 -0.73 8.05 -13.20
CA ALA A 48 -2.18 8.11 -13.04
C ALA A 48 -2.66 9.49 -12.64
N GLY A 49 -1.76 10.48 -12.57
CA GLY A 49 -2.12 11.86 -12.24
C GLY A 49 -2.14 12.16 -10.76
N LYS A 50 -1.66 11.26 -9.93
CA LYS A 50 -1.61 11.49 -8.48
C LYS A 50 -0.31 12.18 -8.09
N GLN A 51 -0.40 13.08 -7.13
CA GLN A 51 0.78 13.77 -6.63
C GLN A 51 1.48 12.90 -5.59
N GLU A 52 2.81 12.87 -5.65
CA GLU A 52 3.63 12.08 -4.73
C GLU A 52 3.25 12.34 -3.27
N GLU A 53 2.99 13.58 -2.92
CA GLU A 53 2.68 13.99 -1.55
C GLU A 53 1.38 13.41 -1.02
N THR A 54 0.46 13.03 -1.90
CA THR A 54 -0.84 12.49 -1.51
C THR A 54 -0.86 10.97 -1.49
N VAL A 55 0.21 10.32 -1.96
CA VAL A 55 0.27 8.86 -2.03
C VAL A 55 0.91 8.31 -0.76
N SER A 56 0.18 7.43 -0.08
CA SER A 56 0.72 6.70 1.07
C SER A 56 1.22 5.35 0.59
N ILE A 57 2.51 5.07 0.79
CA ILE A 57 3.11 3.83 0.36
C ILE A 57 3.12 2.84 1.52
N LEU A 58 2.60 1.65 1.27
CA LEU A 58 2.57 0.58 2.24
C LEU A 58 3.27 -0.65 1.68
N LYS A 59 4.21 -1.20 2.44
CA LYS A 59 4.78 -2.50 2.10
C LYS A 59 3.90 -3.56 2.75
N VAL A 60 3.30 -4.42 1.93
CA VAL A 60 2.45 -5.51 2.42
C VAL A 60 3.36 -6.68 2.79
N PRO A 61 3.34 -7.15 4.04
CA PRO A 61 4.22 -8.24 4.46
C PRO A 61 3.82 -9.58 3.83
N THR A 62 4.78 -10.48 3.75
CA THR A 62 4.52 -11.86 3.35
C THR A 62 4.07 -12.65 4.58
N GLU A 63 3.52 -13.85 4.35
CA GLU A 63 3.14 -14.72 5.46
C GLU A 63 4.35 -15.05 6.34
N GLU A 64 5.51 -15.27 5.73
CA GLU A 64 6.73 -15.55 6.48
C GLU A 64 7.11 -14.39 7.39
N GLU A 65 6.98 -13.15 6.92
CA GLU A 65 7.27 -11.97 7.71
C GLU A 65 6.30 -11.85 8.89
N LEU A 66 5.02 -12.17 8.66
CA LEU A 66 4.01 -12.13 9.71
C LEU A 66 4.27 -13.18 10.78
N ILE A 67 4.66 -14.37 10.37
CA ILE A 67 4.98 -15.47 11.30
C ILE A 67 6.21 -15.12 12.12
N CYS A 68 7.23 -14.55 11.52
CA CYS A 68 8.46 -14.17 12.21
C CYS A 68 8.25 -13.08 13.26
N VAL A 69 7.21 -12.29 13.11
CA VAL A 69 6.88 -11.23 14.08
C VAL A 69 6.18 -11.81 15.31
N LEU A 70 5.53 -12.92 15.15
CA LEU A 70 4.82 -13.58 16.24
C LEU A 70 5.76 -14.43 17.09
#